data_e18d11058691430778afbff6147a5bc0
#
_entry.id   e18d11058691430778afbff6147a5bc0
#
_cell.length_a   1.000
_cell.length_b   1.000
_cell.length_c   1.000
_cell.angle_alpha   90.00
_cell.angle_beta   90.00
_cell.angle_gamma   90.00
#
_symmetry.space_group_name_H-M   'P 1'
#
loop_
_entity.id
_entity.type
_entity.pdbx_description
1 polymer ?
#
loop_
_entity_poly.entity_id
_entity_poly.type
_entity_poly.pdbx_seq_one_letter_code
_entity_poly.pdbx_strand_id
1 'polypeptide(L)'
;QMLPAYRNFVSSHRFMSFSDNKLFCLGDTLGNVREAYKSFPVLLFFNRTDWMRGLLDPIFEYCEDIHWSKKYPPYDIGLYPVAGKQVKLEDCAVEAAANMLMMTTAVVEAEQDFSYADMHWEQLGMWADYLQKKMKKETYPFTGLLDENDERVKCVLGLAAYRKLIQLKGSL
;
A
#
# COMPACT_ATOMS: atom_id res chain seq x y z
N GLN A 1 6.73 25.79 -11.40
CA GLN A 1 7.46 24.48 -11.29
C GLN A 1 6.52 23.32 -10.93
N MET A 2 5.36 23.53 -10.27
CA MET A 2 4.40 22.46 -9.93
C MET A 2 3.63 21.90 -11.12
N LEU A 3 3.27 22.73 -12.08
CA LEU A 3 2.48 22.30 -13.25
C LEU A 3 3.17 21.27 -14.14
N PRO A 4 4.48 21.37 -14.44
CA PRO A 4 5.21 20.32 -15.16
C PRO A 4 5.29 19.01 -14.36
N ALA A 5 5.51 19.06 -13.04
CA ALA A 5 5.54 17.87 -12.19
C ALA A 5 4.18 17.15 -12.18
N TYR A 6 3.09 17.90 -12.05
CA TYR A 6 1.74 17.36 -12.13
C TYR A 6 1.43 16.75 -13.51
N ARG A 7 1.80 17.44 -14.60
CA ARG A 7 1.63 16.89 -15.95
C ARG A 7 2.41 15.60 -16.15
N ASN A 8 3.66 15.55 -15.69
CA ASN A 8 4.47 14.34 -15.76
C ASN A 8 3.86 13.21 -14.92
N PHE A 9 3.35 13.51 -13.73
CA PHE A 9 2.65 12.54 -12.90
C PHE A 9 1.41 11.98 -13.63
N VAL A 10 0.52 12.83 -14.11
CA VAL A 10 -0.71 12.42 -14.82
C VAL A 10 -0.40 11.65 -16.11
N SER A 11 0.67 12.02 -16.83
CA SER A 11 1.05 11.32 -18.07
C SER A 11 1.74 9.97 -17.83
N SER A 12 2.43 9.81 -16.70
CA SER A 12 3.14 8.58 -16.33
C SER A 12 2.29 7.60 -15.51
N HIS A 13 1.23 8.10 -14.85
CA HIS A 13 0.33 7.28 -14.05
C HIS A 13 -1.03 7.21 -14.76
N ARG A 14 -1.36 6.04 -15.24
CA ARG A 14 -2.66 5.79 -15.82
C ARG A 14 -3.60 5.30 -14.73
N PHE A 15 -4.60 6.10 -14.41
CA PHE A 15 -5.65 5.71 -13.49
C PHE A 15 -6.91 5.35 -14.27
N MET A 16 -7.53 4.25 -13.89
CA MET A 16 -8.83 3.85 -14.37
C MET A 16 -9.82 3.91 -13.20
N SER A 17 -10.86 4.72 -13.35
CA SER A 17 -11.91 4.86 -12.35
C SER A 17 -13.10 3.98 -12.71
N PHE A 18 -13.69 3.35 -11.71
CA PHE A 18 -14.95 2.63 -11.81
C PHE A 18 -16.07 3.38 -11.07
N SER A 19 -17.31 3.01 -11.33
CA SER A 19 -18.50 3.67 -10.76
C SER A 19 -18.61 3.60 -9.24
N ASP A 20 -17.87 2.71 -8.60
CA ASP A 20 -17.81 2.50 -7.15
C ASP A 20 -16.61 3.21 -6.49
N ASN A 21 -16.05 4.22 -7.15
CA ASN A 21 -14.87 4.99 -6.71
C ASN A 21 -13.55 4.19 -6.63
N LYS A 22 -13.52 2.96 -7.09
CA LYS A 22 -12.27 2.21 -7.17
C LYS A 22 -11.37 2.78 -8.26
N LEU A 23 -10.10 2.94 -7.93
CA LEU A 23 -9.07 3.39 -8.83
C LEU A 23 -8.04 2.29 -9.03
N PHE A 24 -7.79 1.97 -10.28
CA PHE A 24 -6.72 1.07 -10.64
C PHE A 24 -5.58 1.86 -11.25
N CYS A 25 -4.40 1.74 -10.66
CA CYS A 25 -3.19 2.21 -11.28
C CYS A 25 -2.85 1.23 -12.42
N LEU A 26 -2.91 1.73 -13.65
CA LEU A 26 -2.56 0.96 -14.84
C LEU A 26 -1.05 1.12 -15.09
N GLY A 27 -0.27 0.21 -14.51
CA GLY A 27 1.06 -0.07 -14.99
C GLY A 27 1.02 -1.28 -15.93
N ASP A 28 1.95 -2.21 -15.75
CA ASP A 28 1.90 -3.51 -16.43
C ASP A 28 0.80 -4.41 -15.87
N THR A 29 0.32 -4.11 -14.65
CA THR A 29 -0.69 -4.89 -13.91
C THR A 29 -1.69 -3.98 -13.22
N LEU A 30 -2.88 -4.51 -12.89
CA LEU A 30 -3.90 -3.84 -12.10
C LEU A 30 -3.57 -3.86 -10.62
N GLY A 31 -3.95 -2.79 -9.88
CA GLY A 31 -3.80 -2.72 -8.43
C GLY A 31 -2.35 -2.93 -7.97
N ASN A 32 -1.39 -2.38 -8.70
CA ASN A 32 0.01 -2.51 -8.37
C ASN A 32 0.35 -1.66 -7.14
N VAL A 33 0.70 -2.32 -6.03
CA VAL A 33 0.96 -1.67 -4.74
C VAL A 33 2.15 -0.70 -4.79
N ARG A 34 3.19 -1.02 -5.55
CA ARG A 34 4.36 -0.12 -5.72
C ARG A 34 3.98 1.15 -6.46
N GLU A 35 3.22 1.03 -7.54
CA GLU A 35 2.79 2.20 -8.33
C GLU A 35 1.77 3.04 -7.55
N ALA A 36 0.87 2.41 -6.80
CA ALA A 36 -0.01 3.12 -5.87
C ALA A 36 0.82 3.92 -4.84
N TYR A 37 1.81 3.30 -4.21
CA TYR A 37 2.68 3.96 -3.22
C TYR A 37 3.41 5.18 -3.81
N LYS A 38 3.94 5.08 -5.02
CA LYS A 38 4.60 6.22 -5.70
C LYS A 38 3.65 7.37 -5.99
N SER A 39 2.35 7.10 -6.12
CA SER A 39 1.33 8.11 -6.39
C SER A 39 0.91 8.90 -5.14
N PHE A 40 1.06 8.31 -3.96
CA PHE A 40 0.56 8.88 -2.70
C PHE A 40 1.09 10.28 -2.35
N PRO A 41 2.39 10.61 -2.51
CA PRO A 41 2.87 11.95 -2.19
C PRO A 41 2.16 13.06 -2.97
N VAL A 42 1.81 12.80 -4.24
CA VAL A 42 1.08 13.77 -5.07
C VAL A 42 -0.38 13.86 -4.64
N LEU A 43 -1.02 12.74 -4.35
CA LEU A 43 -2.41 12.71 -3.88
C LEU A 43 -2.56 13.40 -2.52
N LEU A 44 -1.62 13.18 -1.61
CA LEU A 44 -1.54 13.90 -0.32
C LEU A 44 -1.39 15.40 -0.51
N PHE A 45 -0.49 15.82 -1.41
CA PHE A 45 -0.28 17.24 -1.70
C PHE A 45 -1.56 17.94 -2.18
N PHE A 46 -2.37 17.25 -2.99
CA PHE A 46 -3.65 17.76 -3.49
C PHE A 46 -4.86 17.44 -2.60
N ASN A 47 -4.62 16.84 -1.44
CA ASN A 47 -5.66 16.39 -0.51
C ASN A 47 -6.75 15.51 -1.17
N ARG A 48 -6.33 14.59 -2.04
CA ARG A 48 -7.22 13.68 -2.76
C ARG A 48 -7.35 12.35 -2.03
N THR A 49 -7.89 12.40 -0.82
CA THR A 49 -8.11 11.21 0.03
C THR A 49 -9.07 10.21 -0.60
N ASP A 50 -10.06 10.70 -1.36
CA ASP A 50 -10.95 9.89 -2.19
C ASP A 50 -10.18 8.98 -3.17
N TRP A 51 -9.18 9.53 -3.85
CA TRP A 51 -8.33 8.77 -4.76
C TRP A 51 -7.35 7.85 -4.01
N MET A 52 -6.87 8.28 -2.85
CA MET A 52 -6.00 7.46 -2.02
C MET A 52 -6.72 6.19 -1.58
N ARG A 53 -7.95 6.31 -1.06
CA ARG A 53 -8.80 5.15 -0.73
C ARG A 53 -9.08 4.29 -1.96
N GLY A 54 -9.50 4.91 -3.06
CA GLY A 54 -9.80 4.22 -4.31
C GLY A 54 -8.65 3.35 -4.84
N LEU A 55 -7.38 3.72 -4.58
CA LEU A 55 -6.21 2.90 -4.93
C LEU A 55 -6.00 1.72 -3.97
N LEU A 56 -6.45 1.82 -2.72
CA LEU A 56 -6.28 0.78 -1.71
C LEU A 56 -7.43 -0.24 -1.70
N ASP A 57 -8.65 0.22 -1.93
CA ASP A 57 -9.87 -0.59 -1.84
C ASP A 57 -9.81 -1.89 -2.67
N PRO A 58 -9.37 -1.88 -3.95
CA PRO A 58 -9.27 -3.11 -4.73
C PRO A 58 -8.29 -4.12 -4.15
N ILE A 59 -7.25 -3.65 -3.44
CA ILE A 59 -6.23 -4.52 -2.83
C ILE A 59 -6.80 -5.15 -1.55
N PHE A 60 -7.50 -4.36 -0.72
CA PHE A 60 -8.17 -4.87 0.47
C PHE A 60 -9.23 -5.90 0.10
N GLU A 61 -10.10 -5.61 -0.86
CA GLU A 61 -11.12 -6.55 -1.33
C GLU A 61 -10.51 -7.83 -1.88
N TYR A 62 -9.43 -7.73 -2.65
CA TYR A 62 -8.75 -8.91 -3.15
C TYR A 62 -8.19 -9.78 -2.02
N CYS A 63 -7.74 -9.16 -0.90
CA CYS A 63 -7.27 -9.89 0.28
C CYS A 63 -8.41 -10.56 1.07
N GLU A 64 -9.63 -10.04 0.95
CA GLU A 64 -10.83 -10.59 1.57
C GLU A 64 -11.42 -11.76 0.77
N ASP A 65 -11.01 -11.90 -0.48
CA ASP A 65 -11.45 -13.01 -1.32
C ASP A 65 -10.92 -14.35 -0.78
N ILE A 66 -11.77 -15.34 -0.80
CA ILE A 66 -11.47 -16.72 -0.36
C ILE A 66 -10.26 -17.34 -1.07
N HIS A 67 -9.89 -16.82 -2.22
CA HIS A 67 -8.75 -17.29 -2.99
C HIS A 67 -7.39 -16.72 -2.51
N TRP A 68 -7.40 -15.69 -1.63
CA TRP A 68 -6.18 -15.12 -1.08
C TRP A 68 -5.95 -15.60 0.34
N SER A 69 -5.11 -16.62 0.51
CA SER A 69 -4.81 -17.23 1.81
C SER A 69 -3.48 -16.78 2.45
N LYS A 70 -2.76 -15.86 1.79
CA LYS A 70 -1.46 -15.38 2.26
C LYS A 70 -1.62 -14.32 3.37
N LYS A 71 -0.64 -14.24 4.27
CA LYS A 71 -0.61 -13.30 5.41
C LYS A 71 -0.01 -11.94 5.06
N TYR A 72 0.01 -11.57 3.80
CA TYR A 72 0.50 -10.31 3.26
C TYR A 72 -0.31 -9.97 2.01
N PRO A 73 -0.38 -8.70 1.61
CA PRO A 73 -1.16 -8.32 0.43
C PRO A 73 -0.47 -8.78 -0.86
N PRO A 74 -1.23 -8.92 -1.96
CA PRO A 74 -0.65 -9.17 -3.28
C PRO A 74 0.21 -7.98 -3.72
N TYR A 75 1.15 -8.23 -4.61
CA TYR A 75 1.89 -7.15 -5.27
C TYR A 75 1.06 -6.46 -6.35
N ASP A 76 0.24 -7.22 -7.05
CA ASP A 76 -0.75 -6.78 -8.03
C ASP A 76 -1.95 -7.75 -7.99
N ILE A 77 -3.06 -7.36 -8.61
CA ILE A 77 -4.28 -8.16 -8.61
C ILE A 77 -4.65 -8.71 -9.99
N GLY A 78 -3.79 -8.57 -10.99
CA GLY A 78 -4.00 -9.16 -12.29
C GLY A 78 -3.71 -8.26 -13.47
N LEU A 79 -4.12 -8.71 -14.67
CA LEU A 79 -4.03 -7.96 -15.92
C LEU A 79 -5.40 -7.39 -16.29
N TYR A 80 -5.38 -6.17 -16.87
CA TYR A 80 -6.59 -5.62 -17.47
C TYR A 80 -7.13 -6.57 -18.58
N PRO A 81 -8.42 -6.80 -18.70
CA PRO A 81 -9.53 -6.22 -17.90
C PRO A 81 -9.94 -7.03 -16.67
N VAL A 82 -9.25 -8.10 -16.33
CA VAL A 82 -9.68 -9.03 -15.27
C VAL A 82 -8.74 -9.01 -14.09
N ALA A 83 -9.20 -8.47 -12.96
CA ALA A 83 -8.53 -8.58 -11.68
C ALA A 83 -8.82 -9.96 -11.06
N GLY A 84 -7.99 -10.95 -11.32
CA GLY A 84 -8.29 -12.33 -10.89
C GLY A 84 -7.11 -13.06 -10.25
N LYS A 85 -5.87 -12.70 -10.56
CA LYS A 85 -4.69 -13.37 -10.02
C LYS A 85 -3.45 -12.50 -10.15
N GLN A 86 -2.65 -12.44 -9.10
CA GLN A 86 -1.34 -11.81 -9.14
C GLN A 86 -0.51 -12.36 -10.31
N VAL A 87 0.02 -11.46 -11.13
CA VAL A 87 0.83 -11.79 -12.32
C VAL A 87 2.30 -11.83 -11.99
N LYS A 88 2.76 -10.95 -11.10
CA LYS A 88 4.15 -10.92 -10.71
C LYS A 88 4.53 -12.23 -9.99
N LEU A 89 5.58 -12.88 -10.49
CA LEU A 89 6.05 -14.16 -9.95
C LEU A 89 6.65 -14.01 -8.55
N GLU A 90 7.32 -12.90 -8.30
CA GLU A 90 7.87 -12.57 -6.98
C GLU A 90 6.81 -11.85 -6.16
N ASP A 91 6.48 -12.38 -5.01
CA ASP A 91 5.45 -11.79 -4.14
C ASP A 91 5.80 -10.39 -3.62
N CYS A 92 7.08 -10.02 -3.53
CA CYS A 92 7.56 -8.77 -2.90
C CYS A 92 6.80 -8.46 -1.60
N ALA A 93 6.55 -9.50 -0.81
CA ALA A 93 5.60 -9.50 0.30
C ALA A 93 5.89 -8.45 1.38
N VAL A 94 7.19 -8.24 1.68
CA VAL A 94 7.62 -7.22 2.65
C VAL A 94 7.30 -5.82 2.13
N GLU A 95 7.64 -5.56 0.88
CA GLU A 95 7.35 -4.25 0.26
C GLU A 95 5.85 -4.00 0.19
N ALA A 96 5.08 -4.97 -0.27
CA ALA A 96 3.64 -4.83 -0.39
C ALA A 96 2.98 -4.56 0.98
N ALA A 97 3.31 -5.35 2.01
CA ALA A 97 2.79 -5.16 3.35
C ALA A 97 3.16 -3.80 3.94
N ALA A 98 4.44 -3.41 3.83
CA ALA A 98 4.91 -2.13 4.33
C ALA A 98 4.24 -0.94 3.62
N ASN A 99 4.15 -0.99 2.28
CA ASN A 99 3.52 0.08 1.51
C ASN A 99 2.04 0.22 1.87
N MET A 100 1.29 -0.88 2.02
CA MET A 100 -0.12 -0.83 2.42
C MET A 100 -0.31 -0.21 3.81
N LEU A 101 0.53 -0.58 4.79
CA LEU A 101 0.50 0.03 6.12
C LEU A 101 0.80 1.54 6.08
N MET A 102 1.81 1.95 5.32
CA MET A 102 2.18 3.37 5.17
C MET A 102 1.07 4.17 4.47
N MET A 103 0.51 3.63 3.39
CA MET A 103 -0.54 4.28 2.63
C MET A 103 -1.83 4.43 3.45
N THR A 104 -2.25 3.39 4.18
CA THR A 104 -3.43 3.47 5.06
C THR A 104 -3.21 4.49 6.18
N THR A 105 -2.01 4.52 6.77
CA THR A 105 -1.68 5.55 7.78
C THR A 105 -1.80 6.95 7.20
N ALA A 106 -1.32 7.17 5.98
CA ALA A 106 -1.42 8.46 5.31
C ALA A 106 -2.87 8.89 5.04
N VAL A 107 -3.76 7.96 4.70
CA VAL A 107 -5.20 8.24 4.57
C VAL A 107 -5.78 8.71 5.89
N VAL A 108 -5.57 7.95 6.98
CA VAL A 108 -6.09 8.28 8.32
C VAL A 108 -5.57 9.64 8.80
N GLU A 109 -4.28 9.93 8.60
CA GLU A 109 -3.71 11.23 8.98
C GLU A 109 -4.28 12.39 8.13
N ALA A 110 -4.48 12.19 6.84
CA ALA A 110 -5.03 13.23 5.97
C ALA A 110 -6.50 13.52 6.28
N GLU A 111 -7.29 12.51 6.62
CA GLU A 111 -8.71 12.65 6.90
C GLU A 111 -9.01 13.00 8.36
N GLN A 112 -8.06 12.78 9.28
CA GLN A 112 -8.27 12.88 10.73
C GLN A 112 -9.46 12.01 11.19
N ASP A 113 -9.66 10.86 10.52
CA ASP A 113 -10.73 9.91 10.78
C ASP A 113 -10.17 8.48 10.71
N PHE A 114 -10.40 7.71 11.78
CA PHE A 114 -9.88 6.35 11.90
C PHE A 114 -10.78 5.29 11.23
N SER A 115 -11.99 5.63 10.83
CA SER A 115 -13.00 4.68 10.32
C SER A 115 -12.48 3.83 9.17
N TYR A 116 -11.67 4.40 8.27
CA TYR A 116 -11.10 3.65 7.15
C TYR A 116 -10.15 2.55 7.60
N ALA A 117 -9.26 2.85 8.53
CA ALA A 117 -8.34 1.84 9.08
C ALA A 117 -9.09 0.82 9.96
N ASP A 118 -10.15 1.21 10.63
CA ASP A 118 -10.94 0.31 11.48
C ASP A 118 -11.65 -0.77 10.67
N MET A 119 -12.16 -0.43 9.48
CA MET A 119 -12.76 -1.40 8.55
C MET A 119 -11.77 -2.52 8.16
N HIS A 120 -10.49 -2.21 8.05
CA HIS A 120 -9.45 -3.14 7.61
C HIS A 120 -8.49 -3.55 8.74
N TRP A 121 -8.88 -3.32 10.01
CA TRP A 121 -7.98 -3.45 11.16
C TRP A 121 -7.36 -4.83 11.32
N GLU A 122 -8.13 -5.87 11.08
CA GLU A 122 -7.65 -7.25 11.17
C GLU A 122 -6.56 -7.55 10.13
N GLN A 123 -6.76 -7.10 8.90
CA GLN A 123 -5.77 -7.27 7.83
C GLN A 123 -4.49 -6.48 8.09
N LEU A 124 -4.64 -5.22 8.54
CA LEU A 124 -3.51 -4.37 8.89
C LEU A 124 -2.67 -5.00 10.02
N GLY A 125 -3.33 -5.57 11.02
CA GLY A 125 -2.67 -6.33 12.10
C GLY A 125 -1.94 -7.56 11.60
N MET A 126 -2.56 -8.32 10.69
CA MET A 126 -1.94 -9.51 10.09
C MET A 126 -0.67 -9.14 9.30
N TRP A 127 -0.69 -8.05 8.53
CA TRP A 127 0.47 -7.59 7.77
C TRP A 127 1.59 -7.07 8.67
N ALA A 128 1.25 -6.35 9.75
CA ALA A 128 2.22 -5.92 10.75
C ALA A 128 2.89 -7.11 11.44
N ASP A 129 2.13 -8.13 11.82
CA ASP A 129 2.65 -9.39 12.38
C ASP A 129 3.59 -10.11 11.40
N TYR A 130 3.23 -10.11 10.12
CA TYR A 130 4.09 -10.68 9.08
C TYR A 130 5.44 -9.97 9.02
N LEU A 131 5.45 -8.64 8.97
CA LEU A 131 6.69 -7.85 8.96
C LEU A 131 7.53 -8.07 10.22
N GLN A 132 6.88 -8.11 11.39
CA GLN A 132 7.58 -8.37 12.65
C GLN A 132 8.26 -9.76 12.69
N LYS A 133 7.61 -10.79 12.14
CA LYS A 133 8.17 -12.15 12.04
C LYS A 133 9.34 -12.17 11.07
N LYS A 134 9.26 -11.45 9.96
CA LYS A 134 10.37 -11.32 9.02
C LYS A 134 11.57 -10.67 9.67
N MET A 135 11.42 -9.55 10.35
CA MET A 135 12.52 -8.89 11.07
C MET A 135 13.21 -9.79 12.09
N LYS A 136 12.46 -10.63 12.82
CA LYS A 136 13.02 -11.53 13.83
C LYS A 136 13.78 -12.71 13.23
N LYS A 137 13.37 -13.18 12.04
CA LYS A 137 13.92 -14.38 11.42
C LYS A 137 15.22 -14.15 10.68
N GLU A 138 15.42 -12.94 10.17
CA GLU A 138 16.56 -12.62 9.34
C GLU A 138 17.66 -11.93 10.16
N THR A 139 18.70 -12.69 10.52
CA THR A 139 19.94 -12.13 11.06
C THR A 139 20.73 -11.57 9.87
N TYR A 140 20.47 -10.33 9.51
CA TYR A 140 21.23 -9.67 8.44
C TYR A 140 22.58 -9.19 9.00
N PRO A 141 23.72 -9.56 8.38
CA PRO A 141 24.96 -8.88 8.69
C PRO A 141 24.82 -7.40 8.26
N PHE A 142 25.15 -6.48 9.16
CA PHE A 142 25.16 -5.05 8.87
C PHE A 142 26.24 -4.75 7.81
N THR A 143 25.82 -4.52 6.58
CA THR A 143 26.75 -4.25 5.46
C THR A 143 27.04 -2.77 5.28
N GLY A 144 26.53 -1.89 6.12
CA GLY A 144 26.86 -0.46 6.15
C GLY A 144 26.21 0.41 5.08
N LEU A 145 25.62 -0.15 4.04
CA LEU A 145 24.90 0.58 2.99
C LEU A 145 23.42 0.16 3.04
N LEU A 146 22.56 1.08 3.44
CA LEU A 146 21.10 0.90 3.34
C LEU A 146 20.70 1.32 1.92
N ASP A 147 20.28 0.35 1.11
CA ASP A 147 19.58 0.59 -0.14
C ASP A 147 18.09 0.87 0.18
N GLU A 148 17.46 1.77 -0.56
CA GLU A 148 16.01 2.03 -0.47
C GLU A 148 15.14 0.78 -0.75
N ASN A 149 15.73 -0.23 -1.41
CA ASN A 149 15.13 -1.53 -1.66
C ASN A 149 15.45 -2.56 -0.55
N ASP A 150 16.18 -2.19 0.50
CA ASP A 150 16.45 -3.11 1.62
C ASP A 150 15.14 -3.46 2.32
N GLU A 151 14.78 -4.74 2.33
CA GLU A 151 13.57 -5.25 2.98
C GLU A 151 13.49 -4.87 4.47
N ARG A 152 14.64 -4.68 5.14
CA ARG A 152 14.69 -4.24 6.54
C ARG A 152 14.19 -2.82 6.69
N VAL A 153 14.59 -1.91 5.79
CA VAL A 153 14.09 -0.52 5.79
C VAL A 153 12.59 -0.52 5.59
N LYS A 154 12.09 -1.32 4.65
CA LYS A 154 10.65 -1.47 4.43
C LYS A 154 9.92 -2.04 5.66
N CYS A 155 10.47 -3.07 6.31
CA CYS A 155 9.91 -3.60 7.56
C CYS A 155 9.82 -2.52 8.65
N VAL A 156 10.90 -1.78 8.86
CA VAL A 156 10.95 -0.71 9.89
C VAL A 156 9.91 0.36 9.60
N LEU A 157 9.85 0.85 8.36
CA LEU A 157 8.89 1.88 7.96
C LEU A 157 7.43 1.41 8.07
N GLY A 158 7.14 0.19 7.61
CA GLY A 158 5.80 -0.39 7.74
C GLY A 158 5.37 -0.58 9.19
N LEU A 159 6.25 -1.08 10.05
CA LEU A 159 5.97 -1.23 11.49
C LEU A 159 5.84 0.12 12.21
N ALA A 160 6.63 1.13 11.81
CA ALA A 160 6.49 2.49 12.34
C ALA A 160 5.11 3.09 11.95
N ALA A 161 4.68 2.89 10.71
CA ALA A 161 3.36 3.30 10.24
C ALA A 161 2.24 2.60 11.04
N TYR A 162 2.32 1.28 11.23
CA TYR A 162 1.34 0.56 12.04
C TYR A 162 1.31 1.03 13.50
N ARG A 163 2.48 1.29 14.10
CA ARG A 163 2.56 1.89 15.44
C ARG A 163 1.85 3.25 15.49
N LYS A 164 2.01 4.05 14.45
CA LYS A 164 1.31 5.34 14.34
C LYS A 164 -0.21 5.15 14.27
N LEU A 165 -0.69 4.15 13.49
CA LEU A 165 -2.13 3.80 13.47
C LEU A 165 -2.67 3.42 14.84
N ILE A 166 -1.91 2.64 15.64
CA ILE A 166 -2.30 2.31 17.01
C ILE A 166 -2.45 3.58 17.87
N GLN A 167 -1.55 4.54 17.72
CA GLN A 167 -1.63 5.82 18.44
C GLN A 167 -2.85 6.63 18.00
N LEU A 168 -3.11 6.71 16.69
CA LEU A 168 -4.26 7.42 16.14
C LEU A 168 -5.58 6.79 16.58
N LYS A 169 -5.67 5.46 16.67
CA LYS A 169 -6.85 4.75 17.18
C LYS A 169 -7.24 5.16 18.62
N GLY A 170 -6.28 5.56 19.41
CA GLY A 170 -6.53 6.02 20.79
C GLY A 170 -6.77 7.53 20.91
N SER A 171 -6.57 8.31 19.85
CA SER A 171 -6.61 9.77 19.86
C SER A 171 -7.66 10.40 18.92
N LEU A 172 -8.17 9.68 17.97
CA LEU A 172 -9.27 10.00 17.06
C LEU A 172 -10.52 9.20 17.41
#